data_8a3c7332157ffcca7795b88249679336
#
_entry.id   8a3c7332157ffcca7795b88249679336
#
_cell.length_a   1.000
_cell.length_b   1.000
_cell.length_c   1.000
_cell.angle_alpha   90.00
_cell.angle_beta   90.00
_cell.angle_gamma   90.00
#
_symmetry.space_group_name_H-M   'P 1'
#
loop_
_entity.id
_entity.type
_entity.pdbx_description
1 polymer ?
#
loop_
_entity_poly.entity_id
_entity_poly.type
_entity_poly.pdbx_seq_one_letter_code
_entity_poly.pdbx_strand_id
1 'polypeptide(L)'
;MLLGIIGLYLKQSIACIVIILALLLFLIQKNKHKSYYFFAKRRKVFLIIFISAIISNIYLNLINLKFKKVYNEFPTEVKKTATVKSDAKETEYYKSYNIDVDGKTFILYVKKNYPHELKYGMLITFEGTYTKPPEDRNYRGFNYREYLKTKKIYGTIKAQEVNVIKENNLNLILSLSNKIRTKVIKVAKEILPKETSSLVTGILIGEKNDISEEITNVFSKASISHILAISGTHVSYIILGITYILTKSKVPKRKNYLCTICFLILFMFITRFSPSVVRASIMSILMIFAKIINRKSDTLNSIALSLLILLIFNPFAIKDVGLELSYLGTLGIVLLNTQISKFLSKYINEKLAEILSITISAQIMVLPITALYFNIIYTNFIISNITAVPLAGIIILFRIFEYYCRNSVFTTGQSFRQNFKYYSKYPNLYIKNHCKNTTRFFYNKNA
;
A
#
# COMPACT_ATOMS: atom_id res chain seq x y z
N MET A 1 -20.82 8.54 1.82
CA MET A 1 -19.40 8.34 1.45
C MET A 1 -19.26 7.55 0.14
N LEU A 2 -19.80 6.32 0.01
CA LEU A 2 -19.82 5.57 -1.26
C LEU A 2 -20.42 6.37 -2.43
N LEU A 3 -21.50 7.13 -2.24
CA LEU A 3 -22.10 8.01 -3.26
C LEU A 3 -21.22 9.20 -3.66
N GLY A 4 -20.43 9.75 -2.74
CA GLY A 4 -19.41 10.75 -3.06
C GLY A 4 -18.24 10.15 -3.88
N ILE A 5 -17.96 8.88 -3.67
CA ILE A 5 -16.94 8.10 -4.38
C ILE A 5 -17.42 7.76 -5.81
N ILE A 6 -18.67 7.34 -5.96
CA ILE A 6 -19.31 7.13 -7.27
C ILE A 6 -19.32 8.45 -8.08
N GLY A 7 -19.46 9.60 -7.41
CA GLY A 7 -19.36 10.91 -8.04
C GLY A 7 -17.98 11.27 -8.61
N LEU A 8 -16.92 10.61 -8.14
CA LEU A 8 -15.58 10.75 -8.73
C LEU A 8 -15.43 9.96 -10.04
N TYR A 9 -16.11 8.83 -10.17
CA TYR A 9 -16.14 8.04 -11.42
C TYR A 9 -17.13 8.58 -12.42
N LEU A 10 -18.27 9.08 -11.97
CA LEU A 10 -19.23 9.81 -12.78
C LEU A 10 -18.86 11.29 -12.76
N LYS A 11 -18.91 11.97 -13.92
CA LYS A 11 -18.73 13.42 -13.95
C LYS A 11 -19.53 14.05 -12.82
N GLN A 12 -18.90 14.91 -12.05
CA GLN A 12 -19.37 15.49 -10.77
C GLN A 12 -20.85 15.96 -10.76
N SER A 13 -21.36 16.38 -11.93
CA SER A 13 -22.76 16.74 -12.17
C SER A 13 -23.74 15.55 -12.06
N ILE A 14 -23.35 14.36 -12.48
CA ILE A 14 -24.25 13.19 -12.51
C ILE A 14 -24.48 12.63 -11.11
N ALA A 15 -23.45 12.67 -10.22
CA ALA A 15 -23.64 12.23 -8.84
C ALA A 15 -24.60 13.18 -8.06
N CYS A 16 -24.50 14.49 -8.28
CA CYS A 16 -25.46 15.44 -7.71
C CYS A 16 -26.87 15.18 -8.26
N ILE A 17 -27.01 14.89 -9.56
CA ILE A 17 -28.28 14.57 -10.19
C ILE A 17 -28.85 13.26 -9.62
N VAL A 18 -28.05 12.21 -9.46
CA VAL A 18 -28.48 10.93 -8.87
C VAL A 18 -28.93 11.11 -7.40
N ILE A 19 -28.22 11.92 -6.64
CA ILE A 19 -28.58 12.23 -5.25
C ILE A 19 -29.88 13.05 -5.20
N ILE A 20 -30.03 14.04 -6.07
CA ILE A 20 -31.25 14.85 -6.19
C ILE A 20 -32.42 14.00 -6.68
N LEU A 21 -32.21 13.13 -7.68
CA LEU A 21 -33.23 12.19 -8.17
C LEU A 21 -33.64 11.19 -7.08
N ALA A 22 -32.70 10.65 -6.30
CA ALA A 22 -33.00 9.77 -5.16
C ALA A 22 -33.80 10.50 -4.07
N LEU A 23 -33.51 11.78 -3.83
CA LEU A 23 -34.30 12.63 -2.93
C LEU A 23 -35.69 12.96 -3.48
N LEU A 24 -35.79 13.30 -4.76
CA LEU A 24 -37.08 13.55 -5.43
C LEU A 24 -37.93 12.30 -5.44
N LEU A 25 -37.37 11.14 -5.78
CA LEU A 25 -38.06 9.85 -5.69
C LEU A 25 -38.50 9.54 -4.25
N PHE A 26 -37.69 9.88 -3.26
CA PHE A 26 -38.01 9.78 -1.85
C PHE A 26 -39.21 10.68 -1.45
N LEU A 27 -39.26 11.91 -1.98
CA LEU A 27 -40.35 12.87 -1.74
C LEU A 27 -41.62 12.47 -2.47
N ILE A 28 -41.53 11.91 -3.66
CA ILE A 28 -42.66 11.48 -4.52
C ILE A 28 -43.29 10.18 -3.99
N GLN A 29 -42.50 9.26 -3.43
CA GLN A 29 -43.00 7.99 -2.83
C GLN A 29 -43.76 8.15 -1.51
N LYS A 30 -44.09 9.36 -1.13
CA LYS A 30 -44.81 9.70 0.10
C LYS A 30 -46.20 9.00 0.21
N ASN A 31 -46.71 8.43 -0.89
CA ASN A 31 -48.09 7.90 -0.97
C ASN A 31 -48.24 6.37 -0.93
N LYS A 32 -47.19 5.58 -0.69
CA LYS A 32 -47.32 4.11 -0.55
C LYS A 32 -46.95 3.64 0.86
N HIS A 33 -47.94 3.28 1.65
CA HIS A 33 -47.91 3.01 3.09
C HIS A 33 -46.80 2.11 3.63
N LYS A 34 -46.37 1.06 2.93
CA LYS A 34 -45.30 0.14 3.39
C LYS A 34 -43.88 0.71 3.22
N SER A 35 -43.64 1.43 2.14
CA SER A 35 -42.33 2.05 1.83
C SER A 35 -42.06 3.23 2.79
N TYR A 36 -43.10 4.01 3.13
CA TYR A 36 -42.99 5.13 4.05
C TYR A 36 -42.48 4.74 5.45
N TYR A 37 -42.94 3.62 6.02
CA TYR A 37 -42.49 3.16 7.35
C TYR A 37 -41.01 2.75 7.37
N PHE A 38 -40.54 2.11 6.31
CA PHE A 38 -39.14 1.73 6.19
C PHE A 38 -38.22 2.97 6.11
N PHE A 39 -38.61 3.96 5.32
CA PHE A 39 -37.85 5.19 5.14
C PHE A 39 -37.99 6.14 6.35
N ALA A 40 -39.15 6.25 6.96
CA ALA A 40 -39.34 7.06 8.16
C ALA A 40 -38.47 6.61 9.34
N LYS A 41 -38.36 5.28 9.56
CA LYS A 41 -37.50 4.70 10.60
C LYS A 41 -36.00 4.93 10.31
N ARG A 42 -35.59 5.09 9.04
CA ARG A 42 -34.19 5.30 8.64
C ARG A 42 -33.87 6.73 8.15
N ARG A 43 -34.81 7.67 8.33
CA ARG A 43 -34.67 9.07 7.90
C ARG A 43 -33.38 9.71 8.37
N LYS A 44 -32.96 9.49 9.62
CA LYS A 44 -31.70 10.01 10.16
C LYS A 44 -30.46 9.47 9.40
N VAL A 45 -30.48 8.19 9.04
CA VAL A 45 -29.38 7.56 8.30
C VAL A 45 -29.27 8.16 6.89
N PHE A 46 -30.38 8.31 6.18
CA PHE A 46 -30.39 8.95 4.86
C PHE A 46 -29.91 10.40 4.91
N LEU A 47 -30.31 11.14 5.94
CA LEU A 47 -29.88 12.52 6.13
C LEU A 47 -28.38 12.61 6.41
N ILE A 48 -27.82 11.71 7.22
CA ILE A 48 -26.36 11.62 7.46
C ILE A 48 -25.62 11.29 6.17
N ILE A 49 -26.11 10.33 5.38
CA ILE A 49 -25.50 9.96 4.09
C ILE A 49 -25.51 11.17 3.13
N PHE A 50 -26.61 11.90 3.05
CA PHE A 50 -26.75 13.08 2.21
C PHE A 50 -25.81 14.21 2.61
N ILE A 51 -25.80 14.56 3.91
CA ILE A 51 -24.89 15.58 4.43
C ILE A 51 -23.43 15.17 4.21
N SER A 52 -23.07 13.91 4.45
CA SER A 52 -21.70 13.42 4.23
C SER A 52 -21.30 13.48 2.75
N ALA A 53 -22.23 13.24 1.83
CA ALA A 53 -21.98 13.36 0.39
C ALA A 53 -21.73 14.83 -0.03
N ILE A 54 -22.50 15.77 0.50
CA ILE A 54 -22.29 17.22 0.26
C ILE A 54 -20.92 17.66 0.80
N ILE A 55 -20.62 17.32 2.07
CA ILE A 55 -19.33 17.68 2.70
C ILE A 55 -18.17 17.10 1.88
N SER A 56 -18.27 15.83 1.45
CA SER A 56 -17.24 15.18 0.62
C SER A 56 -17.04 15.89 -0.70
N ASN A 57 -18.13 16.33 -1.34
CA ASN A 57 -18.04 17.04 -2.62
C ASN A 57 -17.38 18.42 -2.47
N ILE A 58 -17.77 19.18 -1.45
CA ILE A 58 -17.16 20.48 -1.14
C ILE A 58 -15.66 20.29 -0.85
N TYR A 59 -15.31 19.30 -0.03
CA TYR A 59 -13.92 18.99 0.32
C TYR A 59 -13.08 18.63 -0.90
N LEU A 60 -13.61 17.77 -1.80
CA LEU A 60 -12.96 17.41 -3.07
C LEU A 60 -12.70 18.63 -3.95
N ASN A 61 -13.69 19.52 -4.07
CA ASN A 61 -13.55 20.75 -4.86
C ASN A 61 -12.49 21.66 -4.28
N LEU A 62 -12.45 21.85 -2.96
CA LEU A 62 -11.43 22.67 -2.28
C LEU A 62 -10.02 22.12 -2.52
N ILE A 63 -9.82 20.80 -2.41
CA ILE A 63 -8.51 20.20 -2.69
C ILE A 63 -8.15 20.30 -4.17
N ASN A 64 -9.12 20.09 -5.06
CA ASN A 64 -8.88 20.21 -6.51
C ASN A 64 -8.51 21.65 -6.91
N LEU A 65 -9.10 22.65 -6.26
CA LEU A 65 -8.73 24.05 -6.44
C LEU A 65 -7.28 24.33 -6.02
N LYS A 66 -6.81 23.70 -4.92
CA LYS A 66 -5.39 23.81 -4.52
C LYS A 66 -4.44 23.24 -5.59
N PHE A 67 -4.79 22.10 -6.21
CA PHE A 67 -4.00 21.57 -7.32
C PHE A 67 -4.04 22.49 -8.54
N LYS A 68 -5.21 22.98 -8.93
CA LYS A 68 -5.37 23.92 -10.05
C LYS A 68 -4.57 25.20 -9.83
N LYS A 69 -4.59 25.75 -8.60
CA LYS A 69 -3.80 26.93 -8.25
C LYS A 69 -2.31 26.69 -8.49
N VAL A 70 -1.76 25.57 -8.01
CA VAL A 70 -0.34 25.23 -8.26
C VAL A 70 -0.05 25.05 -9.74
N TYR A 71 -0.93 24.38 -10.49
CA TYR A 71 -0.72 24.16 -11.93
C TYR A 71 -0.68 25.44 -12.75
N ASN A 72 -1.35 26.50 -12.31
CA ASN A 72 -1.45 27.76 -13.05
C ASN A 72 -0.47 28.83 -12.55
N GLU A 73 -0.19 28.84 -11.24
CA GLU A 73 0.59 29.90 -10.60
C GLU A 73 2.04 29.52 -10.29
N PHE A 74 2.40 28.21 -10.37
CA PHE A 74 3.77 27.81 -10.08
C PHE A 74 4.70 28.24 -11.22
N PRO A 75 5.78 28.95 -10.93
CA PRO A 75 6.68 29.51 -11.96
C PRO A 75 7.34 28.39 -12.78
N THR A 76 7.55 28.65 -14.07
CA THR A 76 8.19 27.66 -14.97
C THR A 76 9.66 27.46 -14.61
N GLU A 77 10.38 28.53 -14.29
CA GLU A 77 11.73 28.49 -13.78
C GLU A 77 11.70 28.60 -12.27
N VAL A 78 12.31 27.68 -11.58
CA VAL A 78 12.25 27.54 -10.13
C VAL A 78 13.65 27.50 -9.55
N LYS A 79 13.93 28.45 -8.65
CA LYS A 79 15.10 28.41 -7.77
C LYS A 79 14.62 28.41 -6.34
N LYS A 80 14.64 27.25 -5.68
CA LYS A 80 14.09 27.07 -4.32
C LYS A 80 14.87 26.06 -3.51
N THR A 81 14.60 26.08 -2.21
CA THR A 81 15.05 25.04 -1.28
C THR A 81 14.02 23.94 -1.17
N ALA A 82 14.47 22.70 -1.03
CA ALA A 82 13.61 21.53 -0.87
C ALA A 82 14.22 20.50 0.07
N THR A 83 13.34 19.73 0.72
CA THR A 83 13.75 18.56 1.50
C THR A 83 13.50 17.29 0.69
N VAL A 84 14.50 16.42 0.56
CA VAL A 84 14.38 15.15 -0.15
C VAL A 84 13.55 14.16 0.67
N LYS A 85 12.46 13.65 0.08
CA LYS A 85 11.47 12.75 0.72
C LYS A 85 11.55 11.29 0.25
N SER A 86 12.39 10.96 -0.72
CA SER A 86 12.58 9.57 -1.18
C SER A 86 14.03 9.31 -1.54
N ASP A 87 14.41 8.02 -1.57
CA ASP A 87 15.65 7.61 -2.22
C ASP A 87 15.52 7.73 -3.74
N ALA A 88 16.66 7.64 -4.44
CA ALA A 88 16.72 7.68 -5.88
C ALA A 88 15.90 6.54 -6.51
N LYS A 89 15.11 6.88 -7.53
CA LYS A 89 14.61 5.89 -8.49
C LYS A 89 15.35 6.13 -9.79
N GLU A 90 16.13 5.17 -10.21
CA GLU A 90 16.92 5.29 -11.45
C GLU A 90 16.05 4.96 -12.65
N THR A 91 16.14 5.80 -13.66
CA THR A 91 15.69 5.57 -15.01
C THR A 91 16.92 5.56 -15.93
N GLU A 92 16.75 5.32 -17.21
CA GLU A 92 17.85 5.23 -18.16
C GLU A 92 18.74 6.49 -18.15
N TYR A 93 18.14 7.69 -18.11
CA TYR A 93 18.83 8.98 -18.25
C TYR A 93 18.84 9.83 -16.98
N TYR A 94 17.92 9.57 -16.04
CA TYR A 94 17.67 10.42 -14.88
C TYR A 94 17.57 9.61 -13.59
N LYS A 95 17.94 10.26 -12.48
CA LYS A 95 17.55 9.85 -11.13
C LYS A 95 16.37 10.71 -10.69
N SER A 96 15.29 10.11 -10.25
CA SER A 96 14.09 10.81 -9.79
C SER A 96 13.96 10.72 -8.27
N TYR A 97 13.62 11.85 -7.65
CA TYR A 97 13.44 12.00 -6.21
C TYR A 97 12.12 12.69 -5.93
N ASN A 98 11.42 12.27 -4.89
CA ASN A 98 10.33 13.07 -4.35
C ASN A 98 10.93 14.14 -3.44
N ILE A 99 10.62 15.41 -3.68
CA ILE A 99 11.05 16.55 -2.90
C ILE A 99 9.86 17.30 -2.33
N ASP A 100 10.06 17.92 -1.18
CA ASP A 100 9.09 18.81 -0.56
C ASP A 100 9.54 20.26 -0.72
N VAL A 101 8.75 21.04 -1.41
CA VAL A 101 8.94 22.49 -1.62
C VAL A 101 7.73 23.20 -1.00
N ASP A 102 7.94 23.96 0.06
CA ASP A 102 6.88 24.73 0.74
C ASP A 102 5.65 23.86 1.13
N GLY A 103 5.89 22.63 1.64
CA GLY A 103 4.82 21.70 2.03
C GLY A 103 4.10 21.01 0.87
N LYS A 104 4.61 21.13 -0.36
CA LYS A 104 4.07 20.48 -1.55
C LYS A 104 5.10 19.52 -2.14
N THR A 105 4.67 18.33 -2.49
CA THR A 105 5.57 17.29 -3.04
C THR A 105 5.66 17.39 -4.55
N PHE A 106 6.88 17.39 -5.07
CA PHE A 106 7.20 17.35 -6.50
C PHE A 106 8.16 16.20 -6.80
N ILE A 107 8.21 15.75 -8.06
CA ILE A 107 9.23 14.82 -8.53
C ILE A 107 10.36 15.64 -9.15
N LEU A 108 11.56 15.54 -8.58
CA LEU A 108 12.77 16.15 -9.10
C LEU A 108 13.52 15.13 -9.98
N TYR A 109 13.73 15.47 -11.23
CA TYR A 109 14.58 14.71 -12.15
C TYR A 109 15.98 15.35 -12.20
N VAL A 110 16.99 14.58 -11.81
CA VAL A 110 18.40 14.98 -11.84
C VAL A 110 19.12 14.09 -12.86
N LYS A 111 20.01 14.66 -13.67
CA LYS A 111 20.81 13.89 -14.64
C LYS A 111 21.62 12.81 -13.93
N LYS A 112 21.77 11.63 -14.55
CA LYS A 112 22.47 10.49 -13.95
C LYS A 112 23.94 10.78 -13.62
N ASN A 113 24.56 11.67 -14.39
CA ASN A 113 25.96 12.09 -14.21
C ASN A 113 26.18 13.11 -13.09
N TYR A 114 25.13 13.44 -12.31
CA TYR A 114 25.29 14.32 -11.17
C TYR A 114 26.14 13.66 -10.08
N PRO A 115 27.20 14.34 -9.58
CA PRO A 115 28.25 13.71 -8.76
C PRO A 115 27.78 13.27 -7.37
N HIS A 116 26.73 13.91 -6.83
CA HIS A 116 26.26 13.60 -5.47
C HIS A 116 24.92 12.84 -5.49
N GLU A 117 24.89 11.72 -4.78
CA GLU A 117 23.65 11.01 -4.57
C GLU A 117 22.82 11.69 -3.48
N LEU A 118 21.62 12.15 -3.84
CA LEU A 118 20.70 12.75 -2.88
C LEU A 118 20.07 11.67 -2.01
N LYS A 119 20.16 11.85 -0.68
CA LYS A 119 19.61 10.92 0.31
C LYS A 119 18.37 11.49 0.98
N TYR A 120 17.54 10.61 1.47
CA TYR A 120 16.35 10.99 2.25
C TYR A 120 16.71 11.91 3.42
N GLY A 121 16.02 13.05 3.50
CA GLY A 121 16.21 14.04 4.57
C GLY A 121 17.25 15.11 4.29
N MET A 122 17.91 15.10 3.14
CA MET A 122 18.79 16.19 2.74
C MET A 122 18.00 17.46 2.43
N LEU A 123 18.52 18.61 2.83
CA LEU A 123 18.06 19.92 2.42
C LEU A 123 18.93 20.36 1.24
N ILE A 124 18.28 20.63 0.12
CA ILE A 124 18.93 21.01 -1.14
C ILE A 124 18.41 22.36 -1.63
N THR A 125 19.25 23.12 -2.32
CA THR A 125 18.81 24.15 -3.28
C THR A 125 18.86 23.55 -4.68
N PHE A 126 17.89 23.90 -5.48
CA PHE A 126 17.87 23.49 -6.88
C PHE A 126 17.41 24.64 -7.78
N GLU A 127 17.94 24.65 -8.98
CA GLU A 127 17.45 25.42 -10.12
C GLU A 127 16.95 24.45 -11.18
N GLY A 128 15.79 24.72 -11.74
CA GLY A 128 15.20 23.81 -12.72
C GLY A 128 13.89 24.31 -13.30
N THR A 129 13.39 23.53 -14.26
CA THR A 129 12.17 23.83 -15.00
C THR A 129 11.01 23.01 -14.46
N TYR A 130 9.96 23.65 -14.02
CA TYR A 130 8.71 22.99 -13.63
C TYR A 130 7.92 22.58 -14.87
N THR A 131 7.42 21.38 -14.86
CA THR A 131 6.54 20.84 -15.89
C THR A 131 5.24 20.38 -15.27
N LYS A 132 4.14 20.98 -15.73
CA LYS A 132 2.78 20.57 -15.36
C LYS A 132 2.53 19.14 -15.87
N PRO A 133 1.99 18.25 -15.01
CA PRO A 133 1.69 16.88 -15.45
C PRO A 133 0.72 16.86 -16.63
N PRO A 134 1.00 16.09 -17.69
CA PRO A 134 0.10 15.96 -18.82
C PRO A 134 -1.21 15.30 -18.43
N GLU A 135 -2.30 15.68 -19.08
CA GLU A 135 -3.56 14.92 -19.09
C GLU A 135 -3.47 13.80 -20.12
N ASP A 136 -4.40 12.87 -20.05
CA ASP A 136 -4.54 11.85 -21.08
C ASP A 136 -4.79 12.52 -22.45
N ARG A 137 -4.02 12.09 -23.44
CA ARG A 137 -4.15 12.56 -24.83
C ARG A 137 -5.05 11.66 -25.65
N ASN A 138 -5.17 10.38 -25.23
CA ASN A 138 -5.91 9.35 -25.94
C ASN A 138 -7.14 8.91 -25.14
N TYR A 139 -8.21 8.57 -25.84
CA TYR A 139 -9.40 7.99 -25.22
C TYR A 139 -9.05 6.72 -24.43
N ARG A 140 -9.38 6.70 -23.14
CA ARG A 140 -9.00 5.64 -22.18
C ARG A 140 -7.49 5.47 -21.95
N GLY A 141 -6.67 6.46 -22.29
CA GLY A 141 -5.23 6.47 -21.98
C GLY A 141 -4.97 6.61 -20.50
N PHE A 142 -3.72 6.33 -20.10
CA PHE A 142 -3.28 6.52 -18.72
C PHE A 142 -3.19 8.01 -18.39
N ASN A 143 -4.01 8.46 -17.43
CA ASN A 143 -4.00 9.84 -16.97
C ASN A 143 -2.94 10.05 -15.89
N TYR A 144 -1.75 10.48 -16.32
CA TYR A 144 -0.62 10.71 -15.42
C TYR A 144 -0.88 11.79 -14.37
N ARG A 145 -1.64 12.84 -14.72
CA ARG A 145 -2.02 13.90 -13.77
C ARG A 145 -2.90 13.38 -12.64
N GLU A 146 -3.93 12.60 -12.95
CA GLU A 146 -4.78 11.98 -11.94
C GLU A 146 -4.00 10.99 -11.08
N TYR A 147 -3.11 10.20 -11.68
CA TYR A 147 -2.20 9.32 -10.93
C TYR A 147 -1.34 10.10 -9.94
N LEU A 148 -0.73 11.21 -10.33
CA LEU A 148 0.08 12.03 -9.42
C LEU A 148 -0.76 12.65 -8.30
N LYS A 149 -2.02 13.04 -8.55
CA LYS A 149 -2.94 13.49 -7.50
C LYS A 149 -3.18 12.41 -6.45
N THR A 150 -3.27 11.13 -6.84
CA THR A 150 -3.42 10.02 -5.87
C THR A 150 -2.23 9.91 -4.92
N LYS A 151 -1.07 10.39 -5.34
CA LYS A 151 0.18 10.43 -4.53
C LYS A 151 0.44 11.80 -3.90
N LYS A 152 -0.47 12.78 -4.04
CA LYS A 152 -0.30 14.19 -3.64
C LYS A 152 0.92 14.87 -4.26
N ILE A 153 1.26 14.50 -5.47
CA ILE A 153 2.38 15.09 -6.22
C ILE A 153 1.82 16.16 -7.13
N TYR A 154 2.38 17.38 -7.03
CA TYR A 154 1.90 18.57 -7.73
C TYR A 154 2.53 18.75 -9.11
N GLY A 155 3.57 18.03 -9.44
CA GLY A 155 4.21 18.10 -10.74
C GLY A 155 5.63 17.57 -10.76
N THR A 156 6.30 17.82 -11.86
CA THR A 156 7.67 17.37 -12.09
C THR A 156 8.58 18.56 -12.32
N ILE A 157 9.80 18.47 -11.83
CA ILE A 157 10.83 19.50 -11.99
C ILE A 157 12.07 18.84 -12.58
N LYS A 158 12.55 19.36 -13.69
CA LYS A 158 13.84 18.95 -14.28
C LYS A 158 14.93 19.86 -13.73
N ALA A 159 15.81 19.32 -12.90
CA ALA A 159 16.91 20.07 -12.33
C ALA A 159 17.99 20.36 -13.39
N GLN A 160 18.45 21.59 -13.40
CA GLN A 160 19.65 22.05 -14.11
C GLN A 160 20.85 22.05 -13.17
N GLU A 161 20.66 22.61 -11.97
CA GLU A 161 21.62 22.63 -10.90
C GLU A 161 20.99 22.15 -9.59
N VAL A 162 21.77 21.45 -8.77
CA VAL A 162 21.37 21.02 -7.43
C VAL A 162 22.56 21.20 -6.49
N ASN A 163 22.34 21.84 -5.36
CA ASN A 163 23.37 22.05 -4.35
C ASN A 163 22.86 21.55 -2.98
N VAL A 164 23.66 20.77 -2.28
CA VAL A 164 23.31 20.27 -0.94
C VAL A 164 23.65 21.31 0.10
N ILE A 165 22.64 21.78 0.86
CA ILE A 165 22.84 22.73 1.96
C ILE A 165 23.15 21.98 3.27
N LYS A 166 22.37 20.91 3.54
CA LYS A 166 22.47 20.17 4.79
C LYS A 166 22.19 18.69 4.54
N GLU A 167 23.08 17.83 5.00
CA GLU A 167 22.94 16.39 4.77
C GLU A 167 21.80 15.74 5.57
N ASN A 168 21.48 16.28 6.74
CA ASN A 168 20.40 15.76 7.60
C ASN A 168 19.56 16.91 8.14
N ASN A 169 18.33 17.02 7.64
CA ASN A 169 17.31 17.98 8.11
C ASN A 169 16.06 17.24 8.63
N LEU A 170 16.27 16.09 9.28
CA LEU A 170 15.19 15.25 9.79
C LEU A 170 14.92 15.57 11.27
N ASN A 171 13.64 15.55 11.64
CA ASN A 171 13.21 15.54 13.03
C ASN A 171 13.68 14.25 13.73
N LEU A 172 13.72 14.24 15.06
CA LEU A 172 14.22 13.13 15.87
C LEU A 172 13.60 11.77 15.47
N ILE A 173 12.27 11.70 15.33
CA ILE A 173 11.54 10.47 14.97
C ILE A 173 11.92 10.00 13.56
N LEU A 174 11.97 10.92 12.59
CA LEU A 174 12.36 10.61 11.21
C LEU A 174 13.84 10.19 11.14
N SER A 175 14.72 10.82 11.90
CA SER A 175 16.13 10.44 11.99
C SER A 175 16.31 9.04 12.58
N LEU A 176 15.60 8.73 13.67
CA LEU A 176 15.62 7.40 14.29
C LEU A 176 15.10 6.33 13.33
N SER A 177 13.94 6.56 12.70
CA SER A 177 13.35 5.63 11.74
C SER A 177 14.25 5.41 10.52
N ASN A 178 14.91 6.47 10.03
CA ASN A 178 15.86 6.36 8.91
C ASN A 178 17.14 5.59 9.33
N LYS A 179 17.64 5.79 10.55
CA LYS A 179 18.77 5.00 11.10
C LYS A 179 18.42 3.51 11.18
N ILE A 180 17.22 3.17 11.66
CA ILE A 180 16.75 1.78 11.71
C ILE A 180 16.65 1.20 10.29
N ARG A 181 16.02 1.94 9.35
CA ARG A 181 15.88 1.53 7.96
C ARG A 181 17.24 1.26 7.30
N THR A 182 18.17 2.20 7.37
CA THR A 182 19.51 2.07 6.77
C THR A 182 20.30 0.93 7.39
N LYS A 183 20.18 0.71 8.72
CA LYS A 183 20.79 -0.43 9.38
C LYS A 183 20.25 -1.77 8.88
N VAL A 184 18.93 -1.89 8.70
CA VAL A 184 18.29 -3.11 8.14
C VAL A 184 18.79 -3.38 6.72
N ILE A 185 18.85 -2.36 5.86
CA ILE A 185 19.36 -2.49 4.48
C ILE A 185 20.82 -2.93 4.49
N LYS A 186 21.66 -2.28 5.31
CA LYS A 186 23.08 -2.60 5.41
C LYS A 186 23.30 -4.05 5.83
N VAL A 187 22.65 -4.48 6.90
CA VAL A 187 22.72 -5.85 7.42
C VAL A 187 22.25 -6.87 6.37
N ALA A 188 21.16 -6.58 5.66
CA ALA A 188 20.68 -7.48 4.59
C ALA A 188 21.69 -7.61 3.45
N LYS A 189 22.31 -6.49 3.03
CA LYS A 189 23.33 -6.48 1.95
C LYS A 189 24.63 -7.17 2.35
N GLU A 190 25.00 -7.14 3.63
CA GLU A 190 26.23 -7.81 4.13
C GLU A 190 26.07 -9.33 4.25
N ILE A 191 24.85 -9.79 4.58
CA ILE A 191 24.61 -11.22 4.89
C ILE A 191 24.17 -12.00 3.66
N LEU A 192 23.43 -11.36 2.74
CA LEU A 192 22.71 -12.02 1.66
C LEU A 192 23.29 -11.68 0.30
N PRO A 193 23.19 -12.61 -0.68
CA PRO A 193 23.42 -12.28 -2.08
C PRO A 193 22.52 -11.13 -2.54
N LYS A 194 22.99 -10.35 -3.52
CA LYS A 194 22.33 -9.13 -4.01
C LYS A 194 20.83 -9.32 -4.30
N GLU A 195 20.46 -10.37 -5.04
CA GLU A 195 19.07 -10.66 -5.40
C GLU A 195 18.19 -10.97 -4.18
N THR A 196 18.70 -11.81 -3.28
CA THR A 196 17.96 -12.18 -2.05
C THR A 196 17.87 -11.00 -1.09
N SER A 197 18.90 -10.18 -0.98
CA SER A 197 18.95 -8.97 -0.18
C SER A 197 17.89 -7.95 -0.64
N SER A 198 17.77 -7.74 -1.96
CA SER A 198 16.76 -6.84 -2.53
C SER A 198 15.33 -7.31 -2.27
N LEU A 199 15.07 -8.62 -2.40
CA LEU A 199 13.77 -9.22 -2.05
C LEU A 199 13.44 -9.06 -0.58
N VAL A 200 14.38 -9.37 0.32
CA VAL A 200 14.17 -9.29 1.77
C VAL A 200 13.92 -7.84 2.20
N THR A 201 14.69 -6.87 1.70
CA THR A 201 14.46 -5.45 2.00
C THR A 201 13.15 -4.93 1.42
N GLY A 202 12.76 -5.41 0.23
CA GLY A 202 11.45 -5.13 -0.36
C GLY A 202 10.29 -5.60 0.54
N ILE A 203 10.38 -6.82 1.03
CA ILE A 203 9.36 -7.45 1.88
C ILE A 203 9.32 -6.83 3.29
N LEU A 204 10.48 -6.55 3.91
CA LEU A 204 10.55 -6.07 5.29
C LEU A 204 10.26 -4.57 5.44
N ILE A 205 10.83 -3.75 4.58
CA ILE A 205 10.81 -2.28 4.72
C ILE A 205 10.34 -1.53 3.48
N GLY A 206 9.90 -2.27 2.44
CA GLY A 206 9.37 -1.70 1.20
C GLY A 206 10.42 -1.07 0.28
N GLU A 207 11.70 -1.45 0.40
CA GLU A 207 12.75 -1.00 -0.50
C GLU A 207 12.75 -1.85 -1.77
N LYS A 208 12.36 -1.23 -2.89
CA LYS A 208 12.16 -1.94 -4.16
C LYS A 208 13.17 -1.56 -5.23
N ASN A 209 13.99 -0.53 -4.98
CA ASN A 209 14.87 0.03 -6.02
C ASN A 209 15.91 -0.97 -6.55
N ASP A 210 16.32 -1.92 -5.71
CA ASP A 210 17.32 -2.93 -6.06
C ASP A 210 16.70 -4.24 -6.62
N ILE A 211 15.37 -4.33 -6.79
CA ILE A 211 14.70 -5.53 -7.32
C ILE A 211 14.79 -5.48 -8.85
N SER A 212 15.37 -6.53 -9.45
CA SER A 212 15.50 -6.61 -10.90
C SER A 212 14.13 -6.77 -11.60
N GLU A 213 14.05 -6.31 -12.85
CA GLU A 213 12.84 -6.48 -13.67
C GLU A 213 12.55 -7.97 -13.92
N GLU A 214 13.58 -8.81 -14.05
CA GLU A 214 13.42 -10.26 -14.21
C GLU A 214 12.65 -10.87 -13.04
N ILE A 215 13.05 -10.54 -11.80
CA ILE A 215 12.36 -10.97 -10.58
C ILE A 215 10.92 -10.45 -10.56
N THR A 216 10.72 -9.18 -10.86
CA THR A 216 9.39 -8.57 -10.90
C THR A 216 8.48 -9.28 -11.89
N ASN A 217 8.99 -9.63 -13.08
CA ASN A 217 8.27 -10.35 -14.11
C ASN A 217 7.93 -11.79 -13.71
N VAL A 218 8.85 -12.50 -13.04
CA VAL A 218 8.59 -13.85 -12.51
C VAL A 218 7.48 -13.83 -11.47
N PHE A 219 7.52 -12.88 -10.52
CA PHE A 219 6.48 -12.72 -9.49
C PHE A 219 5.13 -12.31 -10.09
N SER A 220 5.15 -11.50 -11.14
CA SER A 220 3.94 -11.10 -11.86
C SER A 220 3.29 -12.31 -12.54
N LYS A 221 4.05 -13.08 -13.31
CA LYS A 221 3.57 -14.31 -13.98
C LYS A 221 3.05 -15.36 -13.00
N ALA A 222 3.65 -15.42 -11.80
CA ALA A 222 3.19 -16.29 -10.73
C ALA A 222 1.99 -15.76 -9.94
N SER A 223 1.43 -14.59 -10.32
CA SER A 223 0.31 -13.93 -9.60
C SER A 223 0.59 -13.57 -8.12
N ILE A 224 1.86 -13.38 -7.78
CA ILE A 224 2.34 -13.08 -6.41
C ILE A 224 3.08 -11.75 -6.32
N SER A 225 2.89 -10.85 -7.29
CA SER A 225 3.49 -9.49 -7.27
C SER A 225 3.17 -8.70 -5.99
N HIS A 226 2.05 -9.00 -5.35
CA HIS A 226 1.65 -8.37 -4.10
C HIS A 226 2.58 -8.70 -2.92
N ILE A 227 3.37 -9.79 -3.00
CA ILE A 227 4.37 -10.17 -1.98
C ILE A 227 5.62 -9.28 -2.08
N LEU A 228 5.98 -8.79 -3.28
CA LEU A 228 7.09 -7.85 -3.46
C LEU A 228 6.86 -6.49 -2.81
N ALA A 229 5.62 -6.19 -2.47
CA ALA A 229 5.25 -5.03 -1.67
C ALA A 229 4.92 -5.48 -0.26
N ILE A 230 5.22 -4.63 0.73
CA ILE A 230 4.72 -4.91 2.08
C ILE A 230 3.20 -4.97 2.01
N SER A 231 2.63 -6.09 2.42
CA SER A 231 1.19 -6.35 2.43
C SER A 231 0.61 -6.29 3.85
N GLY A 232 -0.72 -6.32 3.95
CA GLY A 232 -1.39 -6.43 5.24
C GLY A 232 -1.01 -7.70 6.00
N THR A 233 -0.74 -8.82 5.30
CA THR A 233 -0.27 -10.07 5.91
C THR A 233 1.09 -9.92 6.56
N HIS A 234 2.01 -9.17 5.95
CA HIS A 234 3.32 -8.86 6.53
C HIS A 234 3.18 -8.06 7.85
N VAL A 235 2.31 -7.06 7.86
CA VAL A 235 2.00 -6.29 9.08
C VAL A 235 1.41 -7.20 10.15
N SER A 236 0.53 -8.13 9.80
CA SER A 236 -0.06 -9.11 10.73
C SER A 236 1.00 -10.03 11.33
N TYR A 237 1.95 -10.54 10.55
CA TYR A 237 3.06 -11.36 11.08
C TYR A 237 3.94 -10.57 12.05
N ILE A 238 4.22 -9.31 11.75
CA ILE A 238 4.98 -8.42 12.64
C ILE A 238 4.21 -8.22 13.96
N ILE A 239 2.91 -7.96 13.91
CA ILE A 239 2.06 -7.82 15.11
C ILE A 239 2.08 -9.11 15.94
N LEU A 240 1.92 -10.27 15.31
CA LEU A 240 1.99 -11.56 15.98
C LEU A 240 3.34 -11.77 16.67
N GLY A 241 4.44 -11.48 16.00
CA GLY A 241 5.79 -11.59 16.56
C GLY A 241 5.98 -10.69 17.79
N ILE A 242 5.58 -9.43 17.70
CA ILE A 242 5.71 -8.46 18.80
C ILE A 242 4.82 -8.85 19.98
N THR A 243 3.55 -9.15 19.72
CA THR A 243 2.62 -9.53 20.79
C THR A 243 3.05 -10.83 21.47
N TYR A 244 3.63 -11.78 20.73
CA TYR A 244 4.19 -13.01 21.28
C TYR A 244 5.37 -12.72 22.21
N ILE A 245 6.35 -11.92 21.77
CA ILE A 245 7.53 -11.54 22.56
C ILE A 245 7.09 -10.83 23.86
N LEU A 246 6.21 -9.83 23.75
CA LEU A 246 5.71 -9.07 24.91
C LEU A 246 4.93 -9.95 25.89
N THR A 247 4.15 -10.89 25.37
CA THR A 247 3.39 -11.84 26.21
C THR A 247 4.33 -12.79 26.93
N LYS A 248 5.35 -13.34 26.24
CA LYS A 248 6.37 -14.18 26.85
C LYS A 248 7.19 -13.44 27.91
N SER A 249 7.40 -12.15 27.73
CA SER A 249 8.02 -11.24 28.71
C SER A 249 7.09 -10.85 29.87
N LYS A 250 5.92 -11.49 30.00
CA LYS A 250 4.91 -11.24 31.05
C LYS A 250 4.40 -9.80 31.09
N VAL A 251 4.46 -9.07 29.98
CA VAL A 251 3.92 -7.70 29.89
C VAL A 251 2.38 -7.75 29.99
N PRO A 252 1.76 -6.94 30.88
CA PRO A 252 0.30 -6.89 31.01
C PRO A 252 -0.41 -6.60 29.67
N LYS A 253 -1.54 -7.26 29.41
CA LYS A 253 -2.28 -7.17 28.11
C LYS A 253 -2.48 -5.73 27.62
N ARG A 254 -2.84 -4.82 28.52
CA ARG A 254 -3.11 -3.41 28.17
C ARG A 254 -1.83 -2.69 27.72
N LYS A 255 -0.72 -2.91 28.42
CA LYS A 255 0.61 -2.36 28.03
C LYS A 255 1.09 -2.99 26.72
N ASN A 256 0.89 -4.31 26.53
CA ASN A 256 1.19 -5.01 25.27
C ASN A 256 0.47 -4.34 24.07
N TYR A 257 -0.82 -4.06 24.20
CA TYR A 257 -1.59 -3.36 23.15
C TYR A 257 -1.03 -1.96 22.85
N LEU A 258 -0.71 -1.18 23.86
CA LEU A 258 -0.12 0.15 23.67
C LEU A 258 1.24 0.08 23.00
N CYS A 259 2.13 -0.82 23.44
CA CYS A 259 3.42 -1.05 22.80
C CYS A 259 3.28 -1.46 21.34
N THR A 260 2.30 -2.31 21.01
CA THR A 260 2.03 -2.73 19.65
C THR A 260 1.57 -1.56 18.78
N ILE A 261 0.70 -0.67 19.29
CA ILE A 261 0.28 0.55 18.59
C ILE A 261 1.49 1.47 18.35
N CYS A 262 2.30 1.73 19.37
CA CYS A 262 3.50 2.56 19.23
C CYS A 262 4.47 1.99 18.18
N PHE A 263 4.64 0.67 18.17
CA PHE A 263 5.46 0.01 17.18
C PHE A 263 4.89 0.14 15.76
N LEU A 264 3.57 -0.02 15.58
CA LEU A 264 2.93 0.17 14.27
C LEU A 264 3.11 1.59 13.74
N ILE A 265 3.01 2.58 14.62
CA ILE A 265 3.28 3.97 14.26
C ILE A 265 4.75 4.13 13.83
N LEU A 266 5.70 3.63 14.60
CA LEU A 266 7.12 3.65 14.25
C LEU A 266 7.38 2.91 12.93
N PHE A 267 6.72 1.78 12.71
CA PHE A 267 6.85 0.98 11.48
C PHE A 267 6.36 1.74 10.25
N MET A 268 5.29 2.54 10.36
CA MET A 268 4.87 3.45 9.27
C MET A 268 5.98 4.45 8.92
N PHE A 269 6.70 5.00 9.89
CA PHE A 269 7.86 5.88 9.64
C PHE A 269 9.03 5.13 9.00
N ILE A 270 9.37 3.92 9.47
CA ILE A 270 10.45 3.09 8.90
C ILE A 270 10.18 2.76 7.43
N THR A 271 8.94 2.47 7.09
CA THR A 271 8.50 2.14 5.73
C THR A 271 8.17 3.37 4.88
N ARG A 272 8.44 4.57 5.39
CA ARG A 272 8.18 5.86 4.72
C ARG A 272 6.74 6.01 4.28
N PHE A 273 5.81 5.64 5.14
CA PHE A 273 4.38 5.69 4.88
C PHE A 273 3.97 4.96 3.61
N SER A 274 4.58 3.80 3.34
CA SER A 274 4.14 2.93 2.24
C SER A 274 2.62 2.72 2.32
N PRO A 275 1.87 2.99 1.23
CA PRO A 275 0.40 3.00 1.28
C PRO A 275 -0.22 1.72 1.84
N SER A 276 0.36 0.55 1.53
CA SER A 276 -0.12 -0.74 2.04
C SER A 276 0.07 -0.88 3.54
N VAL A 277 1.23 -0.43 4.06
CA VAL A 277 1.53 -0.46 5.50
C VAL A 277 0.61 0.48 6.27
N VAL A 278 0.41 1.70 5.75
CA VAL A 278 -0.47 2.69 6.39
C VAL A 278 -1.89 2.14 6.54
N ARG A 279 -2.45 1.55 5.48
CA ARG A 279 -3.78 0.92 5.52
C ARG A 279 -3.87 -0.18 6.57
N ALA A 280 -2.95 -1.14 6.49
CA ALA A 280 -2.93 -2.28 7.41
C ALA A 280 -2.69 -1.84 8.87
N SER A 281 -1.80 -0.87 9.09
CA SER A 281 -1.53 -0.34 10.43
C SER A 281 -2.74 0.40 11.00
N ILE A 282 -3.42 1.24 10.23
CA ILE A 282 -4.63 1.94 10.70
C ILE A 282 -5.72 0.94 11.06
N MET A 283 -6.02 -0.05 10.20
CA MET A 283 -6.99 -1.10 10.49
C MET A 283 -6.63 -1.86 11.78
N SER A 284 -5.37 -2.26 11.91
CA SER A 284 -4.89 -2.98 13.10
C SER A 284 -4.94 -2.13 14.37
N ILE A 285 -4.57 -0.85 14.31
CA ILE A 285 -4.66 0.09 15.43
C ILE A 285 -6.11 0.22 15.89
N LEU A 286 -7.07 0.37 14.96
CA LEU A 286 -8.48 0.46 15.29
C LEU A 286 -9.00 -0.82 15.98
N MET A 287 -8.58 -1.99 15.50
CA MET A 287 -8.96 -3.28 16.11
C MET A 287 -8.34 -3.45 17.50
N ILE A 288 -7.06 -3.06 17.69
CA ILE A 288 -6.37 -3.11 18.98
C ILE A 288 -6.99 -2.09 19.94
N PHE A 289 -7.30 -0.89 19.46
CA PHE A 289 -7.96 0.16 20.26
C PHE A 289 -9.32 -0.31 20.79
N ALA A 290 -10.12 -0.98 19.95
CA ALA A 290 -11.38 -1.58 20.40
C ALA A 290 -11.18 -2.56 21.58
N LYS A 291 -10.10 -3.38 21.55
CA LYS A 291 -9.75 -4.27 22.66
C LYS A 291 -9.33 -3.53 23.92
N ILE A 292 -8.64 -2.38 23.81
CA ILE A 292 -8.22 -1.54 24.95
C ILE A 292 -9.46 -0.98 25.69
N ILE A 293 -10.49 -0.55 24.95
CA ILE A 293 -11.73 -0.01 25.51
C ILE A 293 -12.78 -1.08 25.80
N ASN A 294 -12.40 -2.38 25.77
CA ASN A 294 -13.27 -3.53 26.00
C ASN A 294 -14.52 -3.57 25.10
N ARG A 295 -14.42 -3.09 23.86
CA ARG A 295 -15.46 -3.18 22.85
C ARG A 295 -15.18 -4.34 21.88
N LYS A 296 -16.25 -4.97 21.40
CA LYS A 296 -16.13 -5.94 20.30
C LYS A 296 -15.65 -5.21 19.06
N SER A 297 -14.55 -5.68 18.47
CA SER A 297 -14.07 -5.15 17.19
C SER A 297 -14.94 -5.69 16.06
N ASP A 298 -15.50 -4.80 15.27
CA ASP A 298 -16.16 -5.13 14.01
C ASP A 298 -15.20 -4.80 12.86
N THR A 299 -14.90 -5.81 12.06
CA THR A 299 -13.93 -5.68 10.96
C THR A 299 -14.47 -4.76 9.87
N LEU A 300 -15.77 -4.81 9.55
CA LEU A 300 -16.36 -3.92 8.54
C LEU A 300 -16.30 -2.45 8.97
N ASN A 301 -16.59 -2.18 10.24
CA ASN A 301 -16.46 -0.84 10.78
C ASN A 301 -15.00 -0.35 10.79
N SER A 302 -14.05 -1.23 11.08
CA SER A 302 -12.62 -0.90 11.01
C SER A 302 -12.15 -0.60 9.58
N ILE A 303 -12.62 -1.36 8.59
CA ILE A 303 -12.38 -1.11 7.16
C ILE A 303 -12.96 0.25 6.76
N ALA A 304 -14.23 0.51 7.08
CA ALA A 304 -14.90 1.76 6.73
C ALA A 304 -14.24 2.98 7.39
N LEU A 305 -13.88 2.88 8.67
CA LEU A 305 -13.23 3.97 9.39
C LEU A 305 -11.81 4.22 8.90
N SER A 306 -11.04 3.16 8.61
CA SER A 306 -9.70 3.30 8.04
C SER A 306 -9.73 3.96 6.66
N LEU A 307 -10.69 3.60 5.82
CA LEU A 307 -10.89 4.24 4.51
C LEU A 307 -11.27 5.71 4.68
N LEU A 308 -12.17 6.02 5.61
CA LEU A 308 -12.55 7.40 5.93
C LEU A 308 -11.33 8.25 6.33
N ILE A 309 -10.51 7.74 7.25
CA ILE A 309 -9.28 8.42 7.70
C ILE A 309 -8.37 8.70 6.50
N LEU A 310 -8.11 7.71 5.65
CA LEU A 310 -7.24 7.89 4.48
C LEU A 310 -7.79 8.93 3.49
N LEU A 311 -9.10 8.93 3.25
CA LEU A 311 -9.73 9.88 2.34
C LEU A 311 -9.79 11.31 2.90
N ILE A 312 -9.82 11.49 4.22
CA ILE A 312 -9.63 12.80 4.85
C ILE A 312 -8.22 13.34 4.57
N PHE A 313 -7.20 12.49 4.60
CA PHE A 313 -5.85 12.93 4.25
C PHE A 313 -5.66 13.14 2.75
N ASN A 314 -6.18 12.25 1.91
CA ASN A 314 -6.09 12.37 0.46
C ASN A 314 -7.36 11.82 -0.23
N PRO A 315 -8.29 12.69 -0.63
CA PRO A 315 -9.52 12.24 -1.27
C PRO A 315 -9.30 11.59 -2.63
N PHE A 316 -8.22 11.94 -3.35
CA PHE A 316 -7.88 11.31 -4.63
C PHE A 316 -7.31 9.89 -4.48
N ALA A 317 -6.92 9.48 -3.27
CA ALA A 317 -6.42 8.13 -3.02
C ALA A 317 -7.44 7.03 -3.39
N ILE A 318 -8.73 7.36 -3.50
CA ILE A 318 -9.76 6.42 -3.95
C ILE A 318 -9.50 5.89 -5.36
N LYS A 319 -8.84 6.68 -6.22
CA LYS A 319 -8.43 6.29 -7.58
C LYS A 319 -7.08 5.55 -7.60
N ASP A 320 -6.48 5.29 -6.44
CA ASP A 320 -5.27 4.48 -6.37
C ASP A 320 -5.61 3.00 -6.47
N VAL A 321 -5.21 2.36 -7.56
CA VAL A 321 -5.46 0.94 -7.81
C VAL A 321 -5.00 0.05 -6.65
N GLY A 322 -3.87 0.39 -6.02
CA GLY A 322 -3.36 -0.34 -4.86
C GLY A 322 -4.28 -0.20 -3.63
N LEU A 323 -4.97 0.94 -3.48
CA LEU A 323 -5.99 1.10 -2.44
C LEU A 323 -7.21 0.24 -2.77
N GLU A 324 -7.73 0.32 -3.99
CA GLU A 324 -8.89 -0.46 -4.43
C GLU A 324 -8.66 -1.96 -4.22
N LEU A 325 -7.54 -2.49 -4.70
CA LEU A 325 -7.18 -3.90 -4.55
C LEU A 325 -7.09 -4.34 -3.08
N SER A 326 -6.50 -3.50 -2.22
CA SER A 326 -6.34 -3.85 -0.80
C SER A 326 -7.67 -3.87 -0.06
N TYR A 327 -8.54 -2.86 -0.27
CA TYR A 327 -9.84 -2.80 0.41
C TYR A 327 -10.81 -3.85 -0.12
N LEU A 328 -10.87 -4.07 -1.42
CA LEU A 328 -11.71 -5.10 -2.02
C LEU A 328 -11.26 -6.50 -1.62
N GLY A 329 -9.95 -6.77 -1.60
CA GLY A 329 -9.44 -8.05 -1.12
C GLY A 329 -9.83 -8.33 0.33
N THR A 330 -9.69 -7.34 1.22
CA THR A 330 -10.09 -7.48 2.64
C THR A 330 -11.60 -7.63 2.77
N LEU A 331 -12.40 -6.86 2.03
CA LEU A 331 -13.86 -7.00 2.01
C LEU A 331 -14.29 -8.38 1.50
N GLY A 332 -13.63 -8.89 0.46
CA GLY A 332 -13.89 -10.21 -0.08
C GLY A 332 -13.72 -11.29 1.00
N ILE A 333 -12.60 -11.23 1.74
CA ILE A 333 -12.36 -12.16 2.85
C ILE A 333 -13.46 -12.04 3.91
N VAL A 334 -13.80 -10.82 4.35
CA VAL A 334 -14.79 -10.62 5.42
C VAL A 334 -16.19 -11.05 5.02
N LEU A 335 -16.59 -10.83 3.78
CA LEU A 335 -17.94 -11.12 3.31
C LEU A 335 -18.13 -12.56 2.82
N LEU A 336 -17.13 -13.14 2.15
CA LEU A 336 -17.28 -14.39 1.42
C LEU A 336 -16.60 -15.59 2.09
N ASN A 337 -15.56 -15.37 2.90
CA ASN A 337 -14.74 -16.46 3.44
C ASN A 337 -15.55 -17.52 4.18
N THR A 338 -16.47 -17.13 5.07
CA THR A 338 -17.27 -18.08 5.86
C THR A 338 -18.16 -18.96 4.98
N GLN A 339 -18.74 -18.42 3.94
CA GLN A 339 -19.63 -19.15 3.03
C GLN A 339 -18.83 -20.13 2.16
N ILE A 340 -17.71 -19.66 1.59
CA ILE A 340 -16.83 -20.47 0.75
C ILE A 340 -16.15 -21.57 1.58
N SER A 341 -15.69 -21.26 2.80
CA SER A 341 -15.09 -22.25 3.70
C SER A 341 -16.08 -23.37 4.05
N LYS A 342 -17.31 -23.04 4.41
CA LYS A 342 -18.38 -24.03 4.67
C LYS A 342 -18.72 -24.88 3.44
N PHE A 343 -18.65 -24.31 2.25
CA PHE A 343 -18.87 -25.06 1.02
C PHE A 343 -17.71 -26.03 0.75
N LEU A 344 -16.46 -25.56 0.85
CA LEU A 344 -15.27 -26.36 0.60
C LEU A 344 -15.08 -27.47 1.65
N SER A 345 -15.39 -27.21 2.92
CA SER A 345 -15.25 -28.21 4.01
C SER A 345 -16.13 -29.45 3.84
N LYS A 346 -17.11 -29.43 2.93
CA LYS A 346 -17.88 -30.61 2.54
C LYS A 346 -17.09 -31.60 1.69
N TYR A 347 -16.04 -31.13 0.99
CA TYR A 347 -15.30 -31.92 -0.01
C TYR A 347 -13.84 -32.14 0.40
N ILE A 348 -13.28 -31.28 1.25
CA ILE A 348 -11.87 -31.30 1.66
C ILE A 348 -11.74 -31.03 3.15
N ASN A 349 -10.54 -31.30 3.69
CA ASN A 349 -10.23 -31.09 5.11
C ASN A 349 -10.47 -29.59 5.49
N GLU A 350 -11.04 -29.35 6.69
CA GLU A 350 -11.41 -28.02 7.19
C GLU A 350 -10.26 -27.00 7.13
N LYS A 351 -9.03 -27.40 7.51
CA LYS A 351 -7.86 -26.52 7.47
C LYS A 351 -7.50 -26.10 6.04
N LEU A 352 -7.57 -27.02 5.09
CA LEU A 352 -7.35 -26.71 3.67
C LEU A 352 -8.49 -25.86 3.11
N ALA A 353 -9.74 -26.14 3.51
CA ALA A 353 -10.89 -25.36 3.14
C ALA A 353 -10.77 -23.89 3.60
N GLU A 354 -10.28 -23.67 4.83
CA GLU A 354 -10.07 -22.32 5.36
C GLU A 354 -8.99 -21.55 4.58
N ILE A 355 -7.84 -22.16 4.30
CA ILE A 355 -6.76 -21.52 3.53
C ILE A 355 -7.20 -21.19 2.11
N LEU A 356 -7.87 -22.12 1.44
CA LEU A 356 -8.38 -21.94 0.09
C LEU A 356 -9.47 -20.87 0.03
N SER A 357 -10.40 -20.89 1.00
CA SER A 357 -11.51 -19.94 1.04
C SER A 357 -11.04 -18.50 1.19
N ILE A 358 -10.00 -18.23 1.98
CA ILE A 358 -9.39 -16.90 2.10
C ILE A 358 -8.88 -16.41 0.75
N THR A 359 -8.12 -17.28 0.04
CA THR A 359 -7.55 -16.93 -1.26
C THR A 359 -8.63 -16.68 -2.31
N ILE A 360 -9.62 -17.57 -2.40
CA ILE A 360 -10.72 -17.46 -3.37
C ILE A 360 -11.58 -16.24 -3.07
N SER A 361 -11.91 -15.98 -1.80
CA SER A 361 -12.72 -14.83 -1.38
C SER A 361 -12.08 -13.51 -1.75
N ALA A 362 -10.78 -13.38 -1.51
CA ALA A 362 -10.03 -12.19 -1.88
C ALA A 362 -10.02 -12.02 -3.42
N GLN A 363 -9.74 -13.09 -4.15
CA GLN A 363 -9.60 -13.06 -5.59
C GLN A 363 -10.91 -12.71 -6.31
N ILE A 364 -12.03 -13.21 -5.87
CA ILE A 364 -13.35 -12.89 -6.46
C ILE A 364 -13.58 -11.37 -6.49
N MET A 365 -13.25 -10.67 -5.41
CA MET A 365 -13.45 -9.23 -5.31
C MET A 365 -12.37 -8.41 -6.02
N VAL A 366 -11.16 -8.94 -6.14
CA VAL A 366 -10.02 -8.26 -6.75
C VAL A 366 -9.98 -8.44 -8.26
N LEU A 367 -10.48 -9.57 -8.78
CA LEU A 367 -10.41 -9.96 -10.17
C LEU A 367 -10.99 -8.92 -11.15
N PRO A 368 -12.16 -8.30 -10.91
CA PRO A 368 -12.70 -7.27 -11.81
C PRO A 368 -11.77 -6.07 -11.97
N ILE A 369 -11.13 -5.65 -10.87
CA ILE A 369 -10.20 -4.50 -10.87
C ILE A 369 -8.90 -4.87 -11.60
N THR A 370 -8.36 -6.06 -11.34
CA THR A 370 -7.15 -6.52 -12.05
C THR A 370 -7.39 -6.68 -13.55
N ALA A 371 -8.55 -7.18 -13.95
CA ALA A 371 -8.91 -7.30 -15.36
C ALA A 371 -9.03 -5.92 -16.02
N LEU A 372 -9.64 -4.92 -15.34
CA LEU A 372 -9.83 -3.57 -15.87
C LEU A 372 -8.52 -2.79 -16.03
N TYR A 373 -7.64 -2.84 -15.03
CA TYR A 373 -6.42 -2.01 -15.03
C TYR A 373 -5.22 -2.67 -15.68
N PHE A 374 -5.10 -4.00 -15.56
CA PHE A 374 -3.91 -4.72 -16.04
C PHE A 374 -4.17 -5.57 -17.29
N ASN A 375 -5.45 -5.75 -17.69
CA ASN A 375 -5.84 -6.62 -18.82
C ASN A 375 -5.32 -8.06 -18.71
N ILE A 376 -5.07 -8.54 -17.50
CA ILE A 376 -4.48 -9.86 -17.22
C ILE A 376 -5.33 -10.57 -16.18
N ILE A 377 -5.64 -11.84 -16.44
CA ILE A 377 -6.26 -12.75 -15.49
C ILE A 377 -5.30 -13.92 -15.28
N TYR A 378 -4.77 -14.03 -14.07
CA TYR A 378 -3.90 -15.14 -13.70
C TYR A 378 -4.72 -16.29 -13.13
N THR A 379 -4.59 -17.49 -13.68
CA THR A 379 -5.29 -18.70 -13.20
C THR A 379 -4.54 -19.43 -12.08
N ASN A 380 -3.23 -19.23 -11.99
CA ASN A 380 -2.35 -19.94 -11.06
C ASN A 380 -2.36 -19.37 -9.63
N PHE A 381 -3.19 -18.36 -9.34
CA PHE A 381 -3.22 -17.64 -8.07
C PHE A 381 -3.44 -18.56 -6.86
N ILE A 382 -4.21 -19.64 -7.01
CA ILE A 382 -4.50 -20.58 -5.90
C ILE A 382 -3.22 -21.27 -5.44
N ILE A 383 -2.51 -21.94 -6.35
CA ILE A 383 -1.29 -22.69 -6.03
C ILE A 383 -0.20 -21.74 -5.52
N SER A 384 -0.02 -20.63 -6.21
CA SER A 384 1.00 -19.64 -5.85
C SER A 384 0.76 -19.01 -4.48
N ASN A 385 -0.47 -18.68 -4.12
CA ASN A 385 -0.77 -18.07 -2.83
C ASN A 385 -0.68 -19.07 -1.66
N ILE A 386 -1.09 -20.31 -1.85
CA ILE A 386 -0.98 -21.34 -0.81
C ILE A 386 0.48 -21.60 -0.43
N THR A 387 1.39 -21.55 -1.39
CA THR A 387 2.82 -21.80 -1.15
C THR A 387 3.60 -20.54 -0.77
N ALA A 388 3.42 -19.45 -1.50
CA ALA A 388 4.26 -18.27 -1.38
C ALA A 388 3.92 -17.39 -0.17
N VAL A 389 2.64 -17.27 0.22
CA VAL A 389 2.23 -16.42 1.35
C VAL A 389 2.74 -16.95 2.70
N PRO A 390 2.60 -18.26 3.04
CA PRO A 390 3.19 -18.81 4.27
C PRO A 390 4.72 -18.72 4.28
N LEU A 391 5.39 -18.99 3.14
CA LEU A 391 6.84 -18.90 3.05
C LEU A 391 7.33 -17.46 3.29
N ALA A 392 6.66 -16.46 2.72
CA ALA A 392 6.98 -15.05 3.00
C ALA A 392 6.85 -14.73 4.49
N GLY A 393 5.81 -15.23 5.16
CA GLY A 393 5.62 -15.08 6.60
C GLY A 393 6.75 -15.69 7.43
N ILE A 394 7.16 -16.90 7.09
CA ILE A 394 8.27 -17.60 7.74
C ILE A 394 9.56 -16.81 7.55
N ILE A 395 9.87 -16.33 6.33
CA ILE A 395 11.06 -15.53 6.05
C ILE A 395 11.08 -14.27 6.92
N ILE A 396 9.95 -13.56 7.04
CA ILE A 396 9.85 -12.34 7.86
C ILE A 396 10.15 -12.64 9.34
N LEU A 397 9.51 -13.66 9.91
CA LEU A 397 9.68 -14.03 11.32
C LEU A 397 11.12 -14.47 11.61
N PHE A 398 11.71 -15.31 10.75
CA PHE A 398 13.10 -15.74 10.91
C PHE A 398 14.08 -14.58 10.82
N ARG A 399 13.86 -13.60 9.93
CA ARG A 399 14.74 -12.44 9.79
C ARG A 399 14.64 -11.47 10.96
N ILE A 400 13.46 -11.28 11.51
CA ILE A 400 13.29 -10.51 12.76
C ILE A 400 14.03 -11.21 13.90
N PHE A 401 13.91 -12.54 14.00
CA PHE A 401 14.58 -13.33 15.02
C PHE A 401 16.11 -13.31 14.85
N GLU A 402 16.64 -13.51 13.65
CA GLU A 402 18.07 -13.44 13.35
C GLU A 402 18.67 -12.06 13.70
N TYR A 403 17.96 -11.01 13.34
CA TYR A 403 18.37 -9.64 13.71
C TYR A 403 18.43 -9.44 15.23
N TYR A 404 17.45 -10.00 15.95
CA TYR A 404 17.44 -9.94 17.42
C TYR A 404 18.57 -10.76 18.05
N CYS A 405 18.79 -11.99 17.61
CA CYS A 405 19.86 -12.85 18.11
C CYS A 405 21.24 -12.30 17.80
N ARG A 406 21.47 -11.70 16.66
CA ARG A 406 22.76 -11.10 16.30
C ARG A 406 23.11 -9.88 17.13
N ASN A 407 22.14 -9.12 17.58
CA ASN A 407 22.38 -7.98 18.48
C ASN A 407 22.56 -8.40 19.95
N SER A 408 22.07 -9.58 20.34
CA SER A 408 22.15 -10.09 21.70
C SER A 408 23.30 -11.09 21.95
N VAL A 409 23.83 -11.73 20.87
CA VAL A 409 24.89 -12.77 21.02
C VAL A 409 25.96 -12.60 19.94
N PHE A 410 27.04 -11.92 20.31
CA PHE A 410 28.22 -11.69 19.43
C PHE A 410 29.05 -12.95 19.13
N THR A 411 28.68 -14.15 19.59
CA THR A 411 29.60 -15.31 19.63
C THR A 411 29.19 -16.58 18.87
N THR A 412 28.00 -16.71 18.33
CA THR A 412 27.56 -17.99 17.68
C THR A 412 27.16 -17.89 16.21
N GLY A 413 27.50 -16.81 15.54
CA GLY A 413 27.00 -16.49 14.19
C GLY A 413 27.54 -17.32 13.00
N GLN A 414 28.62 -18.12 13.17
CA GLN A 414 29.20 -18.83 12.03
C GLN A 414 28.49 -20.13 11.65
N SER A 415 27.99 -20.90 12.59
CA SER A 415 27.29 -22.18 12.35
C SER A 415 25.92 -22.00 11.70
N PHE A 416 25.19 -20.90 12.03
CA PHE A 416 23.91 -20.56 11.41
C PHE A 416 24.04 -20.05 9.97
N ARG A 417 25.20 -19.43 9.64
CA ARG A 417 25.51 -18.95 8.28
C ARG A 417 25.54 -20.07 7.23
N GLN A 418 26.03 -21.25 7.57
CA GLN A 418 26.18 -22.37 6.64
C GLN A 418 24.84 -23.04 6.30
N ASN A 419 23.98 -23.24 7.27
CA ASN A 419 22.68 -23.89 7.05
C ASN A 419 21.70 -23.00 6.26
N PHE A 420 21.77 -21.67 6.43
CA PHE A 420 20.87 -20.76 5.73
C PHE A 420 21.30 -20.43 4.30
N LYS A 421 22.60 -20.51 3.98
CA LYS A 421 23.10 -20.46 2.58
C LYS A 421 22.47 -21.56 1.72
N TYR A 422 22.14 -22.67 2.33
CA TYR A 422 21.51 -23.81 1.64
C TYR A 422 20.05 -23.53 1.30
N TYR A 423 19.25 -22.95 2.20
CA TYR A 423 17.83 -22.63 1.95
C TYR A 423 17.59 -21.35 1.14
N SER A 424 18.49 -20.37 1.19
CA SER A 424 18.40 -19.17 0.36
C SER A 424 18.79 -19.39 -1.10
N LYS A 425 19.52 -20.49 -1.39
CA LYS A 425 19.94 -20.84 -2.75
C LYS A 425 18.79 -21.43 -3.61
N TYR A 426 17.70 -21.86 -2.99
CA TYR A 426 16.65 -22.64 -3.64
C TYR A 426 15.29 -21.96 -3.86
N PRO A 427 14.93 -20.77 -3.34
CA PRO A 427 13.64 -20.13 -3.65
C PRO A 427 13.47 -19.87 -5.14
N ASN A 428 14.57 -19.52 -5.84
CA ASN A 428 14.56 -19.31 -7.28
C ASN A 428 14.38 -20.61 -8.09
N LEU A 429 14.83 -21.76 -7.57
CA LEU A 429 14.71 -23.05 -8.24
C LEU A 429 13.25 -23.55 -8.23
N TYR A 430 12.54 -23.35 -7.12
CA TYR A 430 11.13 -23.76 -6.98
C TYR A 430 10.22 -22.89 -7.86
N ILE A 431 10.43 -21.59 -7.84
CA ILE A 431 9.67 -20.64 -8.66
C ILE A 431 10.03 -20.80 -10.14
N LYS A 432 11.32 -20.96 -10.48
CA LYS A 432 11.80 -21.14 -11.85
C LYS A 432 11.35 -22.44 -12.49
N ASN A 433 11.32 -23.54 -11.74
CA ASN A 433 10.86 -24.85 -12.23
C ASN A 433 9.34 -24.95 -12.35
N HIS A 434 8.59 -24.29 -11.46
CA HIS A 434 7.12 -24.29 -11.57
C HIS A 434 6.65 -23.37 -12.71
N CYS A 435 7.29 -22.22 -12.92
CA CYS A 435 6.97 -21.34 -14.07
C CYS A 435 7.37 -21.97 -15.42
N LYS A 436 8.45 -22.72 -15.52
CA LYS A 436 8.84 -23.40 -16.79
C LYS A 436 7.84 -24.47 -17.22
N ASN A 437 7.26 -25.20 -16.29
CA ASN A 437 6.29 -26.23 -16.62
C ASN A 437 4.90 -25.69 -16.99
N THR A 438 4.51 -24.50 -16.50
CA THR A 438 3.21 -23.89 -16.81
C THR A 438 3.22 -23.08 -18.11
N THR A 439 4.36 -22.51 -18.53
CA THR A 439 4.48 -21.81 -19.80
C THR A 439 4.50 -22.73 -21.01
N ARG A 440 4.87 -24.00 -20.89
CA ARG A 440 4.82 -24.97 -21.98
C ARG A 440 3.41 -25.33 -22.46
N PHE A 441 2.38 -25.13 -21.63
CA PHE A 441 0.99 -25.44 -22.00
C PHE A 441 0.29 -24.37 -22.86
N PHE A 442 0.81 -23.14 -22.90
CA PHE A 442 0.15 -22.01 -23.58
C PHE A 442 0.83 -21.55 -24.89
N TYR A 443 2.05 -22.02 -25.20
CA TYR A 443 2.77 -21.58 -26.40
C TYR A 443 2.60 -22.51 -27.61
N ASN A 444 1.81 -23.59 -27.51
CA ASN A 444 1.60 -24.55 -28.61
C ASN A 444 0.25 -24.47 -29.30
N LYS A 445 -0.38 -23.26 -29.32
CA LYS A 445 -1.55 -22.99 -30.18
C LYS A 445 -1.45 -21.61 -30.78
N ASN A 446 -0.58 -21.45 -31.75
CA ASN A 446 -0.69 -20.55 -32.91
C ASN A 446 0.63 -20.68 -33.68
N ALA A 447 0.72 -21.69 -34.51
CA ALA A 447 1.45 -21.74 -35.76
C ALA A 447 0.44 -21.86 -36.88
#